data_dd12fdabe9de78a55a4ef8f401a15c8a
#
_entry.id   dd12fdabe9de78a55a4ef8f401a15c8a
#
_cell.length_a   1.000
_cell.length_b   1.000
_cell.length_c   1.000
_cell.angle_alpha   90.00
_cell.angle_beta   90.00
_cell.angle_gamma   90.00
#
_symmetry.space_group_name_H-M   'P 1'
#
loop_
_entity.id
_entity.type
_entity.pdbx_description
1 polymer ?
#
loop_
_entity_poly.entity_id
_entity_poly.type
_entity_poly.pdbx_seq_one_letter_code
_entity_poly.pdbx_strand_id
1 'polypeptide(L)'
;SYGWPSGHAQIAVTLWGLIAYELKDKRATIGAGILIFLIAFSRMYLGVHDLGDVISGLIIGTIILAIWHLAVIYKIYESLSKKSWMMVIGLFQIIIYYFYPVHEGHEANVWFLGVMMGWFIGSSDIHLNSGRVKKLFLSLASIVVVFIGMVSISQLEANIATTGLLGIFYSYALGLIFSILVTWIIPRFWKLFNLAH
;
A
#
# COMPACT_ATOMS: atom_id res chain seq x y z
N SER A 1 -20.94 11.72 9.32
CA SER A 1 -19.69 10.96 9.31
C SER A 1 -19.28 10.66 7.88
N TYR A 2 -18.02 10.78 7.59
CA TYR A 2 -17.45 10.52 6.24
C TYR A 2 -17.25 9.01 5.96
N GLY A 3 -18.03 8.17 6.56
CA GLY A 3 -18.03 6.72 6.34
C GLY A 3 -17.31 5.94 7.45
N TRP A 4 -17.96 4.88 7.86
CA TRP A 4 -17.47 3.89 8.80
C TRP A 4 -16.79 2.73 8.05
N PRO A 5 -15.64 2.19 8.52
CA PRO A 5 -14.74 2.66 9.58
C PRO A 5 -13.75 3.73 9.08
N SER A 6 -13.00 4.38 10.00
CA SER A 6 -11.97 5.34 9.63
C SER A 6 -10.78 4.68 8.93
N GLY A 7 -10.66 4.86 7.61
CA GLY A 7 -9.54 4.33 6.84
C GLY A 7 -8.17 4.87 7.26
N HIS A 8 -8.10 6.14 7.69
CA HIS A 8 -6.86 6.73 8.19
C HIS A 8 -6.39 6.07 9.49
N ALA A 9 -7.29 5.79 10.42
CA ALA A 9 -6.94 5.08 11.65
C ALA A 9 -6.50 3.63 11.37
N GLN A 10 -7.18 2.95 10.45
CA GLN A 10 -6.83 1.60 10.01
C GLN A 10 -5.43 1.55 9.37
N ILE A 11 -5.15 2.45 8.41
CA ILE A 11 -3.85 2.54 7.74
C ILE A 11 -2.75 2.92 8.73
N ALA A 12 -3.04 3.82 9.69
CA ALA A 12 -2.06 4.20 10.69
C ALA A 12 -1.57 2.98 11.50
N VAL A 13 -2.49 2.13 11.97
CA VAL A 13 -2.10 0.92 12.72
C VAL A 13 -1.35 -0.06 11.83
N THR A 14 -1.86 -0.36 10.64
CA THR A 14 -1.23 -1.35 9.75
C THR A 14 0.15 -0.91 9.32
N LEU A 15 0.34 0.35 8.90
CA LEU A 15 1.62 0.86 8.41
C LEU A 15 2.63 1.02 9.54
N TRP A 16 2.31 1.83 10.56
CA TRP A 16 3.26 2.11 11.63
C TRP A 16 3.50 0.91 12.55
N GLY A 17 2.45 0.09 12.76
CA GLY A 17 2.57 -1.17 13.46
C GLY A 17 3.46 -2.17 12.73
N LEU A 18 3.34 -2.28 11.40
CA LEU A 18 4.23 -3.11 10.59
C LEU A 18 5.68 -2.63 10.63
N ILE A 19 5.91 -1.31 10.50
CA ILE A 19 7.26 -0.73 10.59
C ILE A 19 7.88 -1.06 11.96
N ALA A 20 7.14 -0.87 13.05
CA ALA A 20 7.62 -1.19 14.40
C ALA A 20 7.93 -2.69 14.56
N TYR A 21 7.07 -3.53 14.01
CA TYR A 21 7.24 -4.99 14.00
C TYR A 21 8.52 -5.43 13.27
N GLU A 22 8.79 -4.86 12.09
CA GLU A 22 9.98 -5.20 11.29
C GLU A 22 11.28 -4.64 11.88
N LEU A 23 11.25 -3.44 12.46
CA LEU A 23 12.44 -2.83 13.06
C LEU A 23 12.86 -3.49 14.38
N LYS A 24 11.93 -4.12 15.10
CA LYS A 24 12.16 -4.78 16.41
C LYS A 24 12.86 -3.87 17.42
N ASP A 25 12.63 -2.57 17.36
CA ASP A 25 13.23 -1.54 18.20
C ASP A 25 12.16 -0.91 19.09
N LYS A 26 12.46 -0.81 20.40
CA LYS A 26 11.53 -0.21 21.37
C LYS A 26 11.20 1.25 21.04
N ARG A 27 12.16 2.02 20.53
CA ARG A 27 11.96 3.43 20.16
C ARG A 27 11.03 3.52 18.95
N ALA A 28 11.20 2.65 17.96
CA ALA A 28 10.31 2.55 16.81
C ALA A 28 8.88 2.20 17.24
N THR A 29 8.72 1.27 18.18
CA THR A 29 7.41 0.88 18.73
C THR A 29 6.72 2.05 19.45
N ILE A 30 7.46 2.79 20.28
CA ILE A 30 6.93 3.98 20.96
C ILE A 30 6.56 5.05 19.95
N GLY A 31 7.45 5.34 18.98
CA GLY A 31 7.19 6.31 17.91
C GLY A 31 5.96 5.94 17.06
N ALA A 32 5.81 4.68 16.70
CA ALA A 32 4.63 4.17 16.00
C ALA A 32 3.35 4.38 16.82
N GLY A 33 3.37 4.05 18.11
CA GLY A 33 2.22 4.27 19.00
C GLY A 33 1.81 5.75 19.06
N ILE A 34 2.78 6.65 19.19
CA ILE A 34 2.52 8.11 19.17
C ILE A 34 1.91 8.55 17.85
N LEU A 35 2.46 8.11 16.71
CA LEU A 35 1.95 8.47 15.39
C LEU A 35 0.52 7.93 15.15
N ILE A 36 0.28 6.68 15.54
CA ILE A 36 -1.07 6.08 15.45
C ILE A 36 -2.07 6.91 16.26
N PHE A 37 -1.70 7.25 17.50
CA PHE A 37 -2.54 8.07 18.37
C PHE A 37 -2.81 9.46 17.76
N LEU A 38 -1.77 10.15 17.29
CA LEU A 38 -1.91 11.50 16.70
C LEU A 38 -2.76 11.47 15.42
N ILE A 39 -2.58 10.46 14.55
CA ILE A 39 -3.41 10.32 13.36
C ILE A 39 -4.86 10.03 13.74
N ALA A 40 -5.11 9.10 14.65
CA ALA A 40 -6.45 8.78 15.12
C ALA A 40 -7.13 10.00 15.75
N PHE A 41 -6.43 10.72 16.63
CA PHE A 41 -6.94 11.94 17.26
C PHE A 41 -7.24 13.03 16.24
N SER A 42 -6.37 13.21 15.24
CA SER A 42 -6.56 14.22 14.21
C SER A 42 -7.90 14.04 13.45
N ARG A 43 -8.37 12.81 13.27
CA ARG A 43 -9.64 12.53 12.58
C ARG A 43 -10.84 13.03 13.37
N MET A 44 -10.79 12.88 14.69
CA MET A 44 -11.82 13.40 15.60
C MET A 44 -11.73 14.94 15.72
N TYR A 45 -10.51 15.46 15.86
CA TYR A 45 -10.27 16.89 15.97
C TYR A 45 -10.78 17.68 14.74
N LEU A 46 -10.57 17.11 13.55
CA LEU A 46 -11.08 17.71 12.28
C LEU A 46 -12.58 17.50 12.07
N GLY A 47 -13.26 16.79 12.96
CA GLY A 47 -14.71 16.52 12.86
C GLY A 47 -15.10 15.62 11.67
N VAL A 48 -14.13 14.94 11.03
CA VAL A 48 -14.39 14.09 9.86
C VAL A 48 -14.82 12.67 10.23
N HIS A 49 -14.51 12.21 11.45
CA HIS A 49 -14.92 10.93 12.00
C HIS A 49 -15.30 11.06 13.48
N ASP A 50 -16.26 10.28 13.92
CA ASP A 50 -16.57 10.11 15.32
C ASP A 50 -15.65 9.08 16.02
N LEU A 51 -15.79 8.96 17.33
CA LEU A 51 -14.98 8.03 18.13
C LEU A 51 -15.20 6.57 17.71
N GLY A 52 -16.44 6.20 17.35
CA GLY A 52 -16.78 4.84 16.90
C GLY A 52 -16.10 4.48 15.60
N ASP A 53 -16.06 5.39 14.63
CA ASP A 53 -15.37 5.23 13.35
C ASP A 53 -13.87 4.99 13.56
N VAL A 54 -13.27 5.80 14.45
CA VAL A 54 -11.83 5.73 14.74
C VAL A 54 -11.47 4.43 15.46
N ILE A 55 -12.23 4.06 16.50
CA ILE A 55 -12.00 2.81 17.24
C ILE A 55 -12.15 1.61 16.30
N SER A 56 -13.17 1.59 15.46
CA SER A 56 -13.38 0.51 14.48
C SER A 56 -12.20 0.41 13.51
N GLY A 57 -11.68 1.53 13.03
CA GLY A 57 -10.50 1.57 12.17
C GLY A 57 -9.26 1.00 12.87
N LEU A 58 -9.00 1.39 14.12
CA LEU A 58 -7.89 0.86 14.94
C LEU A 58 -8.01 -0.65 15.16
N ILE A 59 -9.21 -1.16 15.45
CA ILE A 59 -9.47 -2.60 15.64
C ILE A 59 -9.18 -3.36 14.34
N ILE A 60 -9.74 -2.91 13.22
CA ILE A 60 -9.53 -3.56 11.91
C ILE A 60 -8.05 -3.54 11.53
N GLY A 61 -7.37 -2.41 11.71
CA GLY A 61 -5.93 -2.30 11.46
C GLY A 61 -5.12 -3.28 12.31
N THR A 62 -5.49 -3.45 13.58
CA THR A 62 -4.85 -4.41 14.48
C THR A 62 -5.09 -5.86 14.05
N ILE A 63 -6.30 -6.19 13.62
CA ILE A 63 -6.64 -7.52 13.09
C ILE A 63 -5.80 -7.82 11.83
N ILE A 64 -5.68 -6.87 10.91
CA ILE A 64 -4.86 -7.02 9.70
C ILE A 64 -3.40 -7.27 10.07
N LEU A 65 -2.85 -6.52 11.02
CA LEU A 65 -1.48 -6.71 11.49
C LEU A 65 -1.27 -8.08 12.18
N ALA A 66 -2.26 -8.54 12.94
CA ALA A 66 -2.23 -9.88 13.55
C ALA A 66 -2.28 -10.99 12.49
N ILE A 67 -3.12 -10.86 11.47
CA ILE A 67 -3.18 -11.79 10.33
C ILE A 67 -1.83 -11.82 9.61
N TRP A 68 -1.23 -10.66 9.36
CA TRP A 68 0.11 -10.58 8.78
C TRP A 68 1.16 -11.31 9.62
N HIS A 69 1.16 -11.08 10.94
CA HIS A 69 2.06 -11.75 11.87
C HIS A 69 1.92 -13.28 11.81
N LEU A 70 0.68 -13.78 11.81
CA LEU A 70 0.41 -15.21 11.66
C LEU A 70 0.86 -15.74 10.30
N ALA A 71 0.62 -14.99 9.21
CA ALA A 71 1.07 -15.37 7.88
C ALA A 71 2.60 -15.49 7.79
N VAL A 72 3.34 -14.62 8.49
CA VAL A 72 4.81 -14.69 8.58
C VAL A 72 5.26 -15.91 9.39
N ILE A 73 4.67 -16.14 10.57
CA ILE A 73 5.04 -17.27 11.44
C ILE A 73 4.79 -18.62 10.76
N TYR A 74 3.61 -18.77 10.15
CA TYR A 74 3.23 -20.01 9.47
C TYR A 74 3.73 -20.10 8.03
N LYS A 75 4.52 -19.13 7.59
CA LYS A 75 5.09 -19.06 6.23
C LYS A 75 4.05 -19.28 5.11
N ILE A 76 2.84 -18.74 5.33
CA ILE A 76 1.71 -18.95 4.41
C ILE A 76 2.08 -18.48 2.99
N TYR A 77 2.92 -17.42 2.88
CA TYR A 77 3.39 -16.90 1.61
C TYR A 77 4.28 -17.89 0.84
N GLU A 78 4.94 -18.85 1.52
CA GLU A 78 5.75 -19.90 0.91
C GLU A 78 4.92 -21.10 0.45
N SER A 79 3.66 -21.21 0.90
CA SER A 79 2.78 -22.38 0.67
C SER A 79 2.30 -22.51 -0.77
N LEU A 80 2.27 -21.41 -1.51
CA LEU A 80 1.78 -21.35 -2.89
C LEU A 80 2.84 -20.81 -3.84
N SER A 81 2.79 -21.27 -5.08
CA SER A 81 3.61 -20.69 -6.14
C SER A 81 3.21 -19.23 -6.42
N LYS A 82 4.15 -18.44 -6.99
CA LYS A 82 3.85 -17.05 -7.40
C LYS A 82 2.62 -16.97 -8.32
N LYS A 83 2.47 -17.92 -9.24
CA LYS A 83 1.29 -17.99 -10.14
C LYS A 83 -0.01 -18.22 -9.37
N SER A 84 0.02 -19.13 -8.37
CA SER A 84 -1.17 -19.41 -7.54
C SER A 84 -1.55 -18.19 -6.71
N TRP A 85 -0.59 -17.46 -6.14
CA TRP A 85 -0.85 -16.20 -5.44
C TRP A 85 -1.46 -15.13 -6.36
N MET A 86 -0.98 -15.01 -7.61
CA MET A 86 -1.57 -14.09 -8.59
C MET A 86 -3.03 -14.44 -8.88
N MET A 87 -3.37 -15.73 -8.98
CA MET A 87 -4.77 -16.15 -9.15
C MET A 87 -5.61 -15.83 -7.91
N VAL A 88 -5.11 -16.08 -6.70
CA VAL A 88 -5.82 -15.76 -5.45
C VAL A 88 -6.07 -14.26 -5.34
N ILE A 89 -5.05 -13.43 -5.60
CA ILE A 89 -5.18 -11.97 -5.58
C ILE A 89 -6.17 -11.51 -6.64
N GLY A 90 -6.09 -12.05 -7.86
CA GLY A 90 -7.02 -11.72 -8.94
C GLY A 90 -8.46 -12.05 -8.61
N LEU A 91 -8.72 -13.26 -8.08
CA LEU A 91 -10.06 -13.65 -7.62
C LEU A 91 -10.57 -12.75 -6.50
N PHE A 92 -9.72 -12.43 -5.53
CA PHE A 92 -10.07 -11.51 -4.44
C PHE A 92 -10.42 -10.11 -4.96
N GLN A 93 -9.71 -9.62 -5.96
CA GLN A 93 -10.00 -8.34 -6.61
C GLN A 93 -11.36 -8.35 -7.32
N ILE A 94 -11.68 -9.44 -8.03
CA ILE A 94 -12.99 -9.62 -8.68
C ILE A 94 -14.11 -9.62 -7.64
N ILE A 95 -13.91 -10.34 -6.52
CA ILE A 95 -14.87 -10.39 -5.43
C ILE A 95 -15.09 -8.98 -4.83
N ILE A 96 -14.01 -8.26 -4.52
CA ILE A 96 -14.11 -6.88 -4.02
C ILE A 96 -14.88 -6.01 -5.01
N TYR A 97 -14.54 -6.06 -6.28
CA TYR A 97 -15.19 -5.26 -7.32
C TYR A 97 -16.70 -5.55 -7.41
N TYR A 98 -17.09 -6.83 -7.30
CA TYR A 98 -18.49 -7.24 -7.37
C TYR A 98 -19.31 -6.82 -6.15
N PHE A 99 -18.75 -6.96 -4.94
CA PHE A 99 -19.45 -6.64 -3.69
C PHE A 99 -19.34 -5.17 -3.27
N TYR A 100 -18.39 -4.45 -3.83
CA TYR A 100 -18.18 -3.04 -3.53
C TYR A 100 -18.55 -2.21 -4.78
N PRO A 101 -19.84 -1.86 -4.94
CA PRO A 101 -20.28 -1.15 -6.13
C PRO A 101 -19.55 0.18 -6.28
N VAL A 102 -19.06 0.41 -7.47
CA VAL A 102 -18.33 1.63 -7.83
C VAL A 102 -19.32 2.79 -7.88
N HIS A 103 -19.39 3.58 -6.83
CA HIS A 103 -20.01 4.90 -6.85
C HIS A 103 -18.98 5.95 -7.26
N GLU A 104 -19.42 7.12 -7.70
CA GLU A 104 -18.54 8.22 -8.07
C GLU A 104 -17.48 8.48 -7.00
N GLY A 105 -16.19 8.51 -7.40
CA GLY A 105 -15.05 8.67 -6.50
C GLY A 105 -14.30 7.38 -6.08
N HIS A 106 -14.71 6.21 -6.55
CA HIS A 106 -14.05 4.93 -6.22
C HIS A 106 -12.90 4.52 -7.15
N GLU A 107 -12.54 5.36 -8.11
CA GLU A 107 -11.41 5.13 -9.03
C GLU A 107 -10.10 4.90 -8.28
N ALA A 108 -9.89 5.62 -7.15
CA ALA A 108 -8.76 5.42 -6.28
C ALA A 108 -8.65 3.99 -5.70
N ASN A 109 -9.79 3.34 -5.41
CA ASN A 109 -9.80 1.97 -4.91
C ASN A 109 -9.35 0.98 -5.99
N VAL A 110 -9.78 1.20 -7.22
CA VAL A 110 -9.39 0.39 -8.38
C VAL A 110 -7.91 0.57 -8.69
N TRP A 111 -7.38 1.77 -8.55
CA TRP A 111 -5.96 2.06 -8.66
C TRP A 111 -5.13 1.23 -7.66
N PHE A 112 -5.55 1.16 -6.38
CA PHE A 112 -4.90 0.32 -5.38
C PHE A 112 -4.88 -1.16 -5.74
N LEU A 113 -5.95 -1.68 -6.36
CA LEU A 113 -6.00 -3.07 -6.83
C LEU A 113 -4.93 -3.30 -7.93
N GLY A 114 -4.77 -2.35 -8.85
CA GLY A 114 -3.71 -2.37 -9.84
C GLY A 114 -2.32 -2.34 -9.21
N VAL A 115 -2.10 -1.48 -8.20
CA VAL A 115 -0.85 -1.41 -7.44
C VAL A 115 -0.53 -2.74 -6.77
N MET A 116 -1.49 -3.38 -6.10
CA MET A 116 -1.28 -4.68 -5.46
C MET A 116 -0.85 -5.75 -6.46
N MET A 117 -1.53 -5.84 -7.60
CA MET A 117 -1.19 -6.80 -8.64
C MET A 117 0.18 -6.53 -9.25
N GLY A 118 0.47 -5.29 -9.59
CA GLY A 118 1.76 -4.89 -10.16
C GLY A 118 2.92 -5.07 -9.19
N TRP A 119 2.70 -4.83 -7.89
CA TRP A 119 3.69 -5.13 -6.86
C TRP A 119 4.03 -6.61 -6.83
N PHE A 120 3.02 -7.45 -6.88
CA PHE A 120 3.21 -8.89 -6.85
C PHE A 120 3.91 -9.42 -8.11
N ILE A 121 3.55 -8.90 -9.29
CA ILE A 121 4.20 -9.22 -10.57
C ILE A 121 5.65 -8.77 -10.57
N GLY A 122 5.90 -7.52 -10.15
CA GLY A 122 7.20 -6.86 -10.21
C GLY A 122 8.16 -7.27 -9.09
N SER A 123 7.66 -7.86 -7.99
CA SER A 123 8.51 -8.31 -6.88
C SER A 123 9.59 -9.26 -7.41
N SER A 124 10.83 -8.82 -7.33
CA SER A 124 12.01 -9.54 -7.82
C SER A 124 12.92 -9.89 -6.66
N ASP A 125 13.69 -10.97 -6.81
CA ASP A 125 14.71 -11.42 -5.85
C ASP A 125 15.97 -10.54 -5.84
N ILE A 126 15.84 -9.27 -6.24
CA ILE A 126 16.94 -8.32 -6.23
C ILE A 126 17.16 -7.84 -4.79
N HIS A 127 18.12 -8.46 -4.13
CA HIS A 127 18.58 -8.00 -2.84
C HIS A 127 19.57 -6.84 -2.99
N LEU A 128 19.31 -5.73 -2.31
CA LEU A 128 20.24 -4.61 -2.24
C LEU A 128 21.36 -4.96 -1.24
N ASN A 129 22.48 -5.45 -1.73
CA ASN A 129 23.65 -5.72 -0.90
C ASN A 129 24.52 -4.46 -0.76
N SER A 130 23.97 -3.43 -0.14
CA SER A 130 24.64 -2.14 0.05
C SER A 130 24.57 -1.69 1.50
N GLY A 131 25.54 -0.84 1.90
CA GLY A 131 25.59 -0.28 3.25
C GLY A 131 24.30 0.49 3.63
N ARG A 132 24.02 0.64 4.94
CA ARG A 132 22.77 1.24 5.46
C ARG A 132 22.46 2.60 4.85
N VAL A 133 23.47 3.48 4.70
CA VAL A 133 23.32 4.82 4.13
C VAL A 133 22.85 4.77 2.68
N LYS A 134 23.43 3.87 1.88
CA LYS A 134 23.07 3.70 0.48
C LYS A 134 21.65 3.14 0.32
N LYS A 135 21.27 2.17 1.17
CA LYS A 135 19.88 1.66 1.23
C LYS A 135 18.88 2.76 1.57
N LEU A 136 19.20 3.60 2.56
CA LEU A 136 18.36 4.74 2.93
C LEU A 136 18.21 5.72 1.77
N PHE A 137 19.32 6.09 1.11
CA PHE A 137 19.29 6.98 -0.05
C PHE A 137 18.44 6.43 -1.20
N LEU A 138 18.60 5.15 -1.53
CA LEU A 138 17.82 4.47 -2.57
C LEU A 138 16.33 4.41 -2.21
N SER A 139 16.01 4.16 -0.93
CA SER A 139 14.62 4.17 -0.46
C SER A 139 14.01 5.55 -0.58
N LEU A 140 14.73 6.60 -0.16
CA LEU A 140 14.26 7.99 -0.28
C LEU A 140 14.08 8.39 -1.74
N ALA A 141 15.03 8.08 -2.61
CA ALA A 141 14.93 8.35 -4.04
C ALA A 141 13.72 7.63 -4.67
N SER A 142 13.47 6.37 -4.28
CA SER A 142 12.30 5.63 -4.73
C SER A 142 11.00 6.28 -4.25
N ILE A 143 10.93 6.74 -3.00
CA ILE A 143 9.77 7.46 -2.45
C ILE A 143 9.50 8.74 -3.25
N VAL A 144 10.55 9.51 -3.57
CA VAL A 144 10.42 10.74 -4.37
C VAL A 144 9.89 10.43 -5.77
N VAL A 145 10.43 9.40 -6.44
CA VAL A 145 9.96 8.97 -7.77
C VAL A 145 8.51 8.53 -7.71
N VAL A 146 8.13 7.76 -6.65
CA VAL A 146 6.76 7.34 -6.39
C VAL A 146 5.84 8.55 -6.22
N PHE A 147 6.25 9.52 -5.41
CA PHE A 147 5.47 10.72 -5.15
C PHE A 147 5.27 11.57 -6.41
N ILE A 148 6.33 11.81 -7.19
CA ILE A 148 6.26 12.51 -8.47
C ILE A 148 5.32 11.76 -9.43
N GLY A 149 5.45 10.44 -9.52
CA GLY A 149 4.56 9.61 -10.33
C GLY A 149 3.09 9.75 -9.93
N MET A 150 2.79 9.67 -8.62
CA MET A 150 1.42 9.86 -8.11
C MET A 150 0.85 11.23 -8.44
N VAL A 151 1.61 12.30 -8.25
CA VAL A 151 1.18 13.67 -8.59
C VAL A 151 0.94 13.81 -10.10
N SER A 152 1.83 13.26 -10.92
CA SER A 152 1.68 13.30 -12.38
C SER A 152 0.44 12.52 -12.84
N ILE A 153 0.16 11.38 -12.24
CA ILE A 153 -1.01 10.56 -12.54
C ILE A 153 -2.29 11.28 -12.12
N SER A 154 -2.34 11.88 -10.92
CA SER A 154 -3.52 12.62 -10.47
C SER A 154 -3.83 13.84 -11.36
N GLN A 155 -2.80 14.51 -11.89
CA GLN A 155 -2.97 15.58 -12.85
C GLN A 155 -3.50 15.08 -14.21
N LEU A 156 -3.06 13.90 -14.63
CA LEU A 156 -3.53 13.26 -15.86
C LEU A 156 -5.00 12.82 -15.72
N GLU A 157 -5.36 12.22 -14.59
CA GLU A 157 -6.75 11.81 -14.28
C GLU A 157 -7.69 13.01 -14.26
N ALA A 158 -7.27 14.14 -13.70
CA ALA A 158 -8.04 15.37 -13.70
C ALA A 158 -8.29 15.94 -15.11
N ASN A 159 -7.40 15.67 -16.06
CA ASN A 159 -7.52 16.14 -17.44
C ASN A 159 -8.27 15.15 -18.37
N ILE A 160 -8.29 13.87 -18.01
CA ILE A 160 -8.98 12.83 -18.76
C ILE A 160 -10.24 12.48 -17.97
N ALA A 161 -11.35 13.19 -18.26
CA ALA A 161 -12.66 12.87 -17.68
C ALA A 161 -13.17 11.52 -18.22
N THR A 162 -12.51 10.44 -17.82
CA THR A 162 -12.93 9.07 -18.13
C THR A 162 -13.91 8.60 -17.07
N THR A 163 -15.19 8.59 -17.43
CA THR A 163 -16.25 8.02 -16.58
C THR A 163 -16.58 6.59 -17.03
N GLY A 164 -17.06 5.77 -16.10
CA GLY A 164 -17.51 4.42 -16.39
C GLY A 164 -16.39 3.38 -16.52
N LEU A 165 -16.62 2.34 -17.31
CA LEU A 165 -15.71 1.20 -17.47
C LEU A 165 -14.30 1.60 -17.96
N LEU A 166 -14.20 2.59 -18.83
CA LEU A 166 -12.91 3.08 -19.32
C LEU A 166 -12.09 3.73 -18.21
N GLY A 167 -12.70 4.52 -17.33
CA GLY A 167 -12.03 5.09 -16.16
C GLY A 167 -11.50 4.02 -15.21
N ILE A 168 -12.29 2.99 -14.98
CA ILE A 168 -11.91 1.83 -14.15
C ILE A 168 -10.68 1.12 -14.72
N PHE A 169 -10.69 0.77 -16.01
CA PHE A 169 -9.56 0.14 -16.68
C PHE A 169 -8.32 1.02 -16.66
N TYR A 170 -8.50 2.32 -16.88
CA TYR A 170 -7.41 3.29 -16.87
C TYR A 170 -6.75 3.38 -15.50
N SER A 171 -7.53 3.58 -14.44
CA SER A 171 -7.02 3.66 -13.06
C SER A 171 -6.32 2.36 -12.64
N TYR A 172 -6.88 1.19 -13.00
CA TYR A 172 -6.26 -0.09 -12.74
C TYR A 172 -4.91 -0.24 -13.47
N ALA A 173 -4.88 0.08 -14.76
CA ALA A 173 -3.67 0.00 -15.59
C ALA A 173 -2.57 0.92 -15.08
N LEU A 174 -2.91 2.15 -14.68
CA LEU A 174 -1.96 3.09 -14.08
C LEU A 174 -1.38 2.55 -12.78
N GLY A 175 -2.19 2.02 -11.87
CA GLY A 175 -1.72 1.41 -10.64
C GLY A 175 -0.78 0.24 -10.89
N LEU A 176 -1.12 -0.61 -11.84
CA LEU A 176 -0.32 -1.78 -12.25
C LEU A 176 1.04 -1.35 -12.84
N ILE A 177 1.03 -0.44 -13.82
CA ILE A 177 2.25 0.08 -14.47
C ILE A 177 3.15 0.75 -13.43
N PHE A 178 2.59 1.61 -12.59
CA PHE A 178 3.29 2.30 -11.54
C PHE A 178 4.00 1.34 -10.58
N SER A 179 3.29 0.33 -10.12
CA SER A 179 3.83 -0.65 -9.20
C SER A 179 4.94 -1.51 -9.84
N ILE A 180 4.78 -1.90 -11.11
CA ILE A 180 5.84 -2.59 -11.88
C ILE A 180 7.07 -1.70 -12.04
N LEU A 181 6.89 -0.41 -12.32
CA LEU A 181 8.01 0.54 -12.39
C LEU A 181 8.82 0.53 -11.09
N VAL A 182 8.13 0.65 -9.95
CA VAL A 182 8.78 0.72 -8.63
C VAL A 182 9.45 -0.61 -8.24
N THR A 183 8.79 -1.74 -8.49
CA THR A 183 9.25 -3.04 -7.96
C THR A 183 10.15 -3.82 -8.91
N TRP A 184 10.09 -3.54 -10.20
CA TRP A 184 10.81 -4.29 -11.22
C TRP A 184 11.82 -3.43 -11.99
N ILE A 185 11.42 -2.26 -12.48
CA ILE A 185 12.27 -1.42 -13.33
C ILE A 185 13.32 -0.67 -12.50
N ILE A 186 12.89 0.03 -11.44
CA ILE A 186 13.81 0.82 -10.61
C ILE A 186 14.92 -0.04 -9.98
N PRO A 187 14.66 -1.21 -9.36
CA PRO A 187 15.72 -2.04 -8.83
C PRO A 187 16.71 -2.54 -9.90
N ARG A 188 16.23 -2.85 -11.10
CA ARG A 188 17.09 -3.24 -12.21
C ARG A 188 17.95 -2.10 -12.74
N PHE A 189 17.38 -0.90 -12.81
CA PHE A 189 18.11 0.31 -13.16
C PHE A 189 19.26 0.58 -12.16
N TRP A 190 18.99 0.44 -10.86
CA TRP A 190 20.01 0.58 -9.84
C TRP A 190 21.10 -0.49 -9.94
N LYS A 191 20.74 -1.70 -10.36
CA LYS A 191 21.73 -2.76 -10.61
C LYS A 191 22.69 -2.42 -11.74
N LEU A 192 22.21 -1.80 -12.82
CA LEU A 192 23.06 -1.36 -13.96
C LEU A 192 24.14 -0.36 -13.53
N PHE A 193 23.91 0.42 -12.51
CA PHE A 193 24.89 1.37 -11.98
C PHE A 193 25.77 0.80 -10.85
N ASN A 194 25.85 -0.52 -10.71
CA ASN A 194 26.55 -1.19 -9.59
C ASN A 194 26.09 -0.70 -8.21
N LEU A 195 24.87 -0.24 -8.10
CA LEU A 195 24.26 0.24 -6.87
C LEU A 195 23.47 -0.86 -6.14
N ALA A 196 23.24 -1.99 -6.81
CA ALA A 196 22.62 -3.19 -6.30
C ALA A 196 23.39 -4.43 -6.83
N HIS A 197 23.48 -5.47 -6.02
CA HIS A 197 23.98 -6.79 -6.40
C HIS A 197 22.86 -7.81 -6.37
#